data_6b7dc947fa95f3412d21ee896e975a0d
#
_entry.id   6b7dc947fa95f3412d21ee896e975a0d
#
_cell.length_a   1.000
_cell.length_b   1.000
_cell.length_c   1.000
_cell.angle_alpha   90.00
_cell.angle_beta   90.00
_cell.angle_gamma   90.00
#
_symmetry.space_group_name_H-M   'P 1'
#
loop_
_entity.id
_entity.type
_entity.pdbx_description
1 polymer ?
#
loop_
_entity_poly.entity_id
_entity_poly.type
_entity_poly.pdbx_seq_one_letter_code
_entity_poly.pdbx_strand_id
1 'polypeptide(L)'
;MSLAAFGAQAQTAVPLSSYADADGWIDVQKLTCGQLAGTYQDDADMLSTWYSGWYNGLARKHMFNVRRAKDLTHEIIVYCKANQHRKVIQAINVVFKNERAKRSVRME
;
A
#
# COMPACT_ATOMS: atom_id res chain seq x y z
N MET A 1 -24.12 5.71 -25.77
CA MET A 1 -24.09 6.32 -25.08
C MET A 1 -23.21 6.29 -23.99
N SER A 2 -22.92 6.64 -23.40
CA SER A 2 -22.04 7.04 -22.40
C SER A 2 -21.60 6.01 -21.44
N LEU A 3 -21.73 4.79 -21.76
CA LEU A 3 -21.28 3.75 -20.87
C LEU A 3 -19.81 3.79 -20.64
N ALA A 4 -19.05 4.09 -21.68
CA ALA A 4 -17.63 4.17 -21.54
C ALA A 4 -17.20 5.22 -20.55
N ALA A 5 -18.01 6.24 -20.39
CA ALA A 5 -17.64 7.30 -19.49
C ALA A 5 -17.64 6.90 -18.04
N PHE A 6 -18.41 5.89 -17.68
CA PHE A 6 -18.47 5.52 -16.29
C PHE A 6 -17.17 4.96 -15.79
N GLY A 7 -16.56 4.06 -16.51
CA GLY A 7 -15.32 3.48 -16.05
C GLY A 7 -14.21 4.49 -16.02
N ALA A 8 -14.19 5.39 -16.99
CA ALA A 8 -13.09 6.32 -17.12
C ALA A 8 -13.01 7.29 -15.97
N GLN A 9 -14.18 7.62 -15.37
CA GLN A 9 -14.11 8.58 -14.35
C GLN A 9 -14.48 8.10 -13.03
N ALA A 10 -14.47 6.90 -12.78
CA ALA A 10 -14.91 6.37 -11.53
C ALA A 10 -14.04 6.77 -10.37
N GLN A 11 -12.78 7.08 -10.62
CA GLN A 11 -11.86 7.19 -9.52
C GLN A 11 -11.44 8.62 -9.28
N THR A 12 -12.07 9.27 -8.35
CA THR A 12 -11.58 10.53 -7.83
C THR A 12 -10.82 10.22 -6.56
N ALA A 13 -9.58 10.66 -6.48
CA ALA A 13 -8.77 10.42 -5.29
C ALA A 13 -9.38 11.15 -4.10
N VAL A 14 -9.33 10.49 -2.95
CA VAL A 14 -9.80 11.08 -1.69
C VAL A 14 -8.66 11.08 -0.69
N PRO A 15 -8.63 12.06 0.22
CA PRO A 15 -7.58 12.07 1.24
C PRO A 15 -7.74 10.89 2.19
N LEU A 16 -6.62 10.39 2.67
CA LEU A 16 -6.61 9.27 3.61
C LEU A 16 -7.43 9.58 4.87
N SER A 17 -7.45 10.84 5.28
CA SER A 17 -8.22 11.27 6.42
C SER A 17 -9.72 11.02 6.28
N SER A 18 -10.20 10.80 5.05
CA SER A 18 -11.61 10.46 4.82
C SER A 18 -11.99 9.14 5.46
N TYR A 19 -11.03 8.29 5.73
CA TYR A 19 -11.25 6.97 6.33
C TYR A 19 -10.96 6.96 7.84
N ALA A 20 -10.60 8.11 8.39
CA ALA A 20 -10.31 8.24 9.80
C ALA A 20 -11.57 8.59 10.59
N ASP A 21 -11.53 8.33 11.90
CA ASP A 21 -12.59 8.77 12.78
C ASP A 21 -12.45 10.27 13.07
N ALA A 22 -13.32 10.80 13.93
CA ALA A 22 -13.36 12.24 14.22
C ALA A 22 -12.06 12.77 14.83
N ASP A 23 -11.30 11.90 15.47
CA ASP A 23 -10.03 12.27 16.10
C ASP A 23 -8.82 11.99 15.22
N GLY A 24 -9.03 11.48 14.01
CA GLY A 24 -7.97 11.25 13.06
C GLY A 24 -7.37 9.85 13.09
N TRP A 25 -7.96 8.93 13.84
CA TRP A 25 -7.43 7.58 13.95
C TRP A 25 -7.93 6.68 12.84
N ILE A 26 -7.03 5.85 12.30
CA ILE A 26 -7.35 4.81 11.32
C ILE A 26 -6.88 3.49 11.89
N ASP A 27 -7.76 2.49 11.86
CA ASP A 27 -7.35 1.14 12.19
C ASP A 27 -6.74 0.51 10.95
N VAL A 28 -5.40 0.50 10.89
CA VAL A 28 -4.67 0.04 9.71
C VAL A 28 -4.89 -1.43 9.41
N GLN A 29 -5.34 -2.21 10.39
CA GLN A 29 -5.63 -3.62 10.13
C GLN A 29 -6.93 -3.82 9.37
N LYS A 30 -7.79 -2.83 9.37
CA LYS A 30 -9.07 -2.89 8.64
C LYS A 30 -9.02 -2.18 7.30
N LEU A 31 -7.97 -1.43 7.04
CA LEU A 31 -7.86 -0.65 5.82
C LEU A 31 -7.75 -1.57 4.61
N THR A 32 -8.52 -1.27 3.57
CA THR A 32 -8.58 -2.11 2.37
C THR A 32 -7.68 -1.59 1.28
N CYS A 33 -7.35 -2.47 0.36
CA CYS A 33 -6.59 -2.10 -0.84
C CYS A 33 -7.32 -1.06 -1.69
N GLY A 34 -8.66 -1.15 -1.75
CA GLY A 34 -9.45 -0.16 -2.48
C GLY A 34 -9.28 1.23 -1.89
N GLN A 35 -9.21 1.32 -0.58
CA GLN A 35 -8.97 2.59 0.10
C GLN A 35 -7.58 3.13 -0.18
N LEU A 36 -6.55 2.28 -0.13
CA LEU A 36 -5.19 2.70 -0.46
C LEU A 36 -5.08 3.11 -1.92
N ALA A 37 -5.64 2.32 -2.82
CA ALA A 37 -5.56 2.60 -4.25
C ALA A 37 -6.31 3.88 -4.63
N GLY A 38 -7.32 4.25 -3.85
CA GLY A 38 -8.14 5.42 -4.12
C GLY A 38 -7.72 6.69 -3.42
N THR A 39 -6.67 6.65 -2.60
CA THR A 39 -6.22 7.86 -1.92
C THR A 39 -5.15 8.59 -2.74
N TYR A 40 -4.79 9.80 -2.32
CA TYR A 40 -3.74 10.55 -2.98
C TYR A 40 -2.40 9.84 -2.85
N GLN A 41 -1.54 10.03 -3.84
CA GLN A 41 -0.23 9.38 -3.86
C GLN A 41 0.59 9.71 -2.62
N ASP A 42 0.57 10.95 -2.17
CA ASP A 42 1.30 11.37 -0.99
C ASP A 42 0.83 10.62 0.26
N ASP A 43 -0.48 10.44 0.38
CA ASP A 43 -1.06 9.73 1.51
C ASP A 43 -0.72 8.24 1.43
N ALA A 44 -0.74 7.67 0.23
CA ALA A 44 -0.36 6.28 0.05
C ALA A 44 1.11 6.05 0.40
N ASP A 45 1.97 6.97 0.03
CA ASP A 45 3.40 6.90 0.36
C ASP A 45 3.62 6.98 1.87
N MET A 46 2.90 7.89 2.52
CA MET A 46 2.99 8.04 3.97
C MET A 46 2.54 6.76 4.68
N LEU A 47 1.43 6.19 4.25
CA LEU A 47 0.91 4.97 4.85
C LEU A 47 1.88 3.80 4.63
N SER A 48 2.43 3.67 3.44
CA SER A 48 3.41 2.63 3.14
C SER A 48 4.65 2.76 4.02
N THR A 49 5.10 3.99 4.25
CA THR A 49 6.23 4.26 5.14
C THR A 49 5.90 3.82 6.56
N TRP A 50 4.68 4.08 7.00
CA TRP A 50 4.24 3.68 8.34
C TRP A 50 4.29 2.15 8.49
N TYR A 51 3.74 1.41 7.52
CA TYR A 51 3.76 -0.05 7.55
C TYR A 51 5.20 -0.58 7.55
N SER A 52 6.05 0.02 6.73
CA SER A 52 7.46 -0.38 6.65
C SER A 52 8.15 -0.18 7.99
N GLY A 53 7.89 0.95 8.65
CA GLY A 53 8.45 1.22 9.97
C GLY A 53 8.00 0.21 11.00
N TRP A 54 6.74 -0.18 10.94
CA TRP A 54 6.20 -1.17 11.85
C TRP A 54 6.91 -2.53 11.69
N TYR A 55 6.99 -3.01 10.44
CA TYR A 55 7.64 -4.28 10.15
C TYR A 55 9.11 -4.26 10.54
N ASN A 56 9.82 -3.21 10.18
CA ASN A 56 11.25 -3.13 10.46
C ASN A 56 11.52 -2.90 11.93
N GLY A 57 10.65 -2.20 12.62
CA GLY A 57 10.75 -2.01 14.06
C GLY A 57 10.64 -3.32 14.82
N LEU A 58 9.70 -4.16 14.42
CA LEU A 58 9.57 -5.48 15.04
C LEU A 58 10.79 -6.34 14.81
N ALA A 59 11.43 -6.19 13.65
CA ALA A 59 12.64 -6.94 13.31
C ALA A 59 13.91 -6.25 13.81
N ARG A 60 13.80 -5.08 14.43
CA ARG A 60 14.93 -4.28 14.95
C ARG A 60 15.96 -3.96 13.87
N LYS A 61 15.49 -3.71 12.66
CA LYS A 61 16.37 -3.33 11.57
C LYS A 61 16.52 -1.82 11.54
N HIS A 62 17.75 -1.35 11.39
CA HIS A 62 18.04 0.08 11.40
C HIS A 62 18.64 0.59 10.08
N MET A 63 18.78 -0.29 9.08
CA MET A 63 19.26 0.10 7.76
C MET A 63 18.08 0.30 6.84
N PHE A 64 18.07 1.43 6.14
CA PHE A 64 16.97 1.79 5.25
C PHE A 64 17.49 1.90 3.81
N ASN A 65 16.92 1.11 2.93
CA ASN A 65 17.27 1.16 1.51
C ASN A 65 16.23 1.98 0.78
N VAL A 66 16.60 3.17 0.35
CA VAL A 66 15.68 4.13 -0.26
C VAL A 66 15.08 3.59 -1.55
N ARG A 67 15.91 2.99 -2.41
CA ARG A 67 15.45 2.46 -3.69
C ARG A 67 14.45 1.34 -3.47
N ARG A 68 14.78 0.40 -2.58
CA ARG A 68 13.89 -0.72 -2.29
C ARG A 68 12.56 -0.26 -1.73
N ALA A 69 12.58 0.75 -0.86
CA ALA A 69 11.36 1.26 -0.26
C ALA A 69 10.43 1.83 -1.32
N LYS A 70 10.97 2.56 -2.29
CA LYS A 70 10.17 3.11 -3.39
C LYS A 70 9.60 2.01 -4.26
N ASP A 71 10.40 1.01 -4.58
CA ASP A 71 9.95 -0.10 -5.42
C ASP A 71 8.87 -0.90 -4.73
N LEU A 72 9.02 -1.17 -3.43
CA LEU A 72 8.03 -1.91 -2.67
C LEU A 72 6.72 -1.14 -2.54
N THR A 73 6.79 0.15 -2.30
CA THR A 73 5.60 1.00 -2.26
C THR A 73 4.84 0.92 -3.57
N HIS A 74 5.54 1.02 -4.68
CA HIS A 74 4.93 0.92 -6.00
C HIS A 74 4.26 -0.45 -6.18
N GLU A 75 4.94 -1.52 -5.82
CA GLU A 75 4.40 -2.87 -5.99
C GLU A 75 3.16 -3.09 -5.11
N ILE A 76 3.14 -2.55 -3.91
CA ILE A 76 1.98 -2.65 -3.02
C ILE A 76 0.78 -1.95 -3.66
N ILE A 77 0.98 -0.76 -4.20
CA ILE A 77 -0.09 0.00 -4.82
C ILE A 77 -0.62 -0.73 -6.05
N VAL A 78 0.26 -1.26 -6.90
CA VAL A 78 -0.14 -2.02 -8.07
C VAL A 78 -0.95 -3.25 -7.67
N TYR A 79 -0.48 -3.97 -6.66
CA TYR A 79 -1.21 -5.14 -6.15
C TYR A 79 -2.60 -4.74 -5.65
N CYS A 80 -2.69 -3.67 -4.89
CA CYS A 80 -3.95 -3.21 -4.33
C CYS A 80 -4.93 -2.77 -5.42
N LYS A 81 -4.45 -2.14 -6.47
CA LYS A 81 -5.33 -1.77 -7.59
C LYS A 81 -5.97 -2.98 -8.24
N ALA A 82 -5.24 -4.08 -8.30
CA ALA A 82 -5.74 -5.32 -8.89
C ALA A 82 -6.54 -6.17 -7.91
N ASN A 83 -6.49 -5.87 -6.60
CA ASN A 83 -7.09 -6.69 -5.56
C ASN A 83 -7.78 -5.83 -4.52
N GLN A 84 -8.70 -4.98 -4.95
CA GLN A 84 -9.25 -3.92 -4.09
C GLN A 84 -10.06 -4.44 -2.91
N HIS A 85 -10.52 -5.67 -2.96
CA HIS A 85 -11.27 -6.28 -1.87
C HIS A 85 -10.38 -6.79 -0.74
N ARG A 86 -9.07 -6.89 -0.98
CA ARG A 86 -8.15 -7.34 0.04
C ARG A 86 -7.79 -6.22 1.00
N LYS A 87 -7.24 -6.59 2.15
CA LYS A 87 -6.74 -5.61 3.11
C LYS A 87 -5.30 -5.24 2.76
N VAL A 88 -4.93 -4.01 3.08
CA VAL A 88 -3.57 -3.53 2.80
C VAL A 88 -2.53 -4.43 3.47
N ILE A 89 -2.78 -4.86 4.71
CA ILE A 89 -1.82 -5.69 5.43
C ILE A 89 -1.58 -7.03 4.72
N GLN A 90 -2.60 -7.57 4.05
CA GLN A 90 -2.44 -8.78 3.25
C GLN A 90 -1.60 -8.51 2.01
N ALA A 91 -1.82 -7.37 1.36
CA ALA A 91 -1.04 -6.96 0.20
C ALA A 91 0.44 -6.83 0.55
N ILE A 92 0.74 -6.21 1.67
CA ILE A 92 2.11 -6.03 2.14
C ILE A 92 2.78 -7.38 2.35
N ASN A 93 2.08 -8.31 2.98
CA ASN A 93 2.63 -9.65 3.21
C ASN A 93 2.96 -10.35 1.89
N VAL A 94 2.08 -10.25 0.88
CA VAL A 94 2.31 -10.85 -0.42
C VAL A 94 3.52 -10.22 -1.10
N VAL A 95 3.57 -8.90 -1.15
CA VAL A 95 4.64 -8.18 -1.83
C VAL A 95 5.99 -8.44 -1.16
N PHE A 96 6.04 -8.41 0.16
CA PHE A 96 7.28 -8.66 0.90
C PHE A 96 7.76 -10.10 0.71
N LYS A 97 6.83 -11.05 0.71
CA LYS A 97 7.18 -12.45 0.48
C LYS A 97 7.78 -12.64 -0.91
N ASN A 98 7.18 -12.00 -1.92
CA ASN A 98 7.70 -12.07 -3.28
C ASN A 98 9.08 -11.44 -3.39
N GLU A 99 9.30 -10.34 -2.70
CA GLU A 99 10.59 -9.67 -2.71
C GLU A 99 11.68 -10.55 -2.08
N ARG A 100 11.36 -11.21 -0.98
CA ARG A 100 12.31 -12.12 -0.34
C ARG A 100 12.67 -13.28 -1.25
N ALA A 101 11.69 -13.82 -1.97
CA ALA A 101 11.94 -14.90 -2.91
C ALA A 101 12.87 -14.47 -4.03
N LYS A 102 12.66 -13.26 -4.57
CA LYS A 102 13.53 -12.72 -5.62
C LYS A 102 14.96 -12.56 -5.13
N ARG A 103 15.12 -12.04 -3.92
CA ARG A 103 16.47 -11.86 -3.36
C ARG A 103 17.16 -13.18 -3.12
N SER A 104 16.42 -14.17 -2.66
CA SER A 104 17.00 -15.49 -2.41
C SER A 104 17.53 -16.11 -3.70
N VAL A 105 16.76 -15.98 -4.79
CA VAL A 105 17.19 -16.48 -6.09
C VAL A 105 18.46 -15.75 -6.56
N ARG A 106 18.49 -14.43 -6.40
CA ARG A 106 19.63 -13.65 -6.86
C ARG A 106 20.90 -13.92 -6.09
N MET A 107 20.78 -14.38 -4.85
CA MET A 107 21.95 -14.67 -4.04
C MET A 107 22.57 -16.01 -4.34
N GLU A 108 21.88 -16.83 -5.10
CA GLU A 108 22.44 -18.10 -5.52
C GLU A 108 23.17 -17.99 -6.84
#